data_3838c4f5746365444be94b9615192eec
#
_entry.id   3838c4f5746365444be94b9615192eec
#
_cell.length_a   1.000
_cell.length_b   1.000
_cell.length_c   1.000
_cell.angle_alpha   90.00
_cell.angle_beta   90.00
_cell.angle_gamma   90.00
#
_symmetry.space_group_name_H-M   'P 1'
#
loop_
_entity.id
_entity.type
_entity.pdbx_description
1 polymer ?
#
loop_
_entity_poly.entity_id
_entity_poly.type
_entity_poly.pdbx_seq_one_letter_code
_entity_poly.pdbx_strand_id
1 'polypeptide(L)'
;WSPDTPFLYDLTVGTTQGGEEQFDTVHSYFALRKWSCEPDARGVLRFCLNGKPILLNGLLDQGYWPQGLYTPPSDAAVERELSEVKALGFNLLRKHAKIEPQRWYYHCDRLGLVVWQDMVNGGSRYNLWFVTYLTNVLQPLVRRLPDAEPLWGLLSRGKASSRETYRKELQATVEALRCHPCIGCWVPFNEGWGQFDAAGAVQAIRTLDDTRLVDEASGWYDQGGGDVCSIHNYFYPLHVKPGKRTVALSEYGGIAWPMPGHEAPGKTYGYGTAKSRADLTARCKKLQLGTVLPQLKKGLSALVYTQLTDVEDEVNGLFTYDRAEIKPDANAVRSVNAALAAEFAKVTR
;
A
#
# COMPACT_ATOMS: atom_id res chain seq x y z
N TRP A 1 0.50 -17.52 -9.64
CA TRP A 1 1.25 -16.77 -8.62
C TRP A 1 0.36 -16.41 -7.43
N SER A 2 0.90 -16.55 -6.24
CA SER A 2 0.29 -16.07 -4.99
C SER A 2 1.38 -15.80 -3.95
N PRO A 3 1.10 -15.09 -2.85
CA PRO A 3 2.05 -14.87 -1.76
C PRO A 3 2.65 -16.16 -1.18
N ASP A 4 1.87 -17.24 -1.14
CA ASP A 4 2.30 -18.54 -0.58
C ASP A 4 3.03 -19.41 -1.62
N THR A 5 2.76 -19.19 -2.91
CA THR A 5 3.38 -19.90 -4.03
C THR A 5 3.73 -18.91 -5.14
N PRO A 6 4.81 -18.11 -4.96
CA PRO A 6 5.18 -17.05 -5.91
C PRO A 6 5.93 -17.63 -7.11
N PHE A 7 5.26 -18.52 -7.85
CA PHE A 7 5.86 -19.18 -8.99
C PHE A 7 5.96 -18.22 -10.19
N LEU A 8 7.16 -18.11 -10.73
CA LEU A 8 7.48 -17.36 -11.95
C LEU A 8 7.87 -18.33 -13.05
N TYR A 9 7.30 -18.15 -14.23
CA TYR A 9 7.67 -18.90 -15.42
C TYR A 9 8.81 -18.19 -16.12
N ASP A 10 9.85 -18.92 -16.52
CA ASP A 10 10.92 -18.38 -17.35
C ASP A 10 10.40 -18.03 -18.75
N LEU A 11 10.84 -16.89 -19.25
CA LEU A 11 10.54 -16.40 -20.60
C LEU A 11 11.85 -16.11 -21.32
N THR A 12 12.04 -16.74 -22.46
CA THR A 12 13.15 -16.44 -23.35
C THR A 12 12.61 -15.87 -24.66
N VAL A 13 13.08 -14.69 -25.02
CA VAL A 13 12.73 -14.03 -26.30
C VAL A 13 14.00 -13.95 -27.13
N GLY A 14 13.95 -14.58 -28.30
CA GLY A 14 15.05 -14.56 -29.26
C GLY A 14 14.68 -13.86 -30.56
N THR A 15 15.66 -13.21 -31.18
CA THR A 15 15.53 -12.66 -32.54
C THR A 15 16.40 -13.46 -33.52
N THR A 16 15.91 -13.62 -34.74
CA THR A 16 16.65 -14.28 -35.83
C THR A 16 16.81 -13.28 -36.97
N GLN A 17 17.96 -13.30 -37.64
CA GLN A 17 18.22 -12.49 -38.81
C GLN A 17 18.75 -13.38 -39.94
N GLY A 18 18.15 -13.30 -41.13
CA GLY A 18 18.65 -13.97 -42.33
C GLY A 18 18.66 -15.50 -42.30
N GLY A 19 17.90 -16.14 -41.40
CA GLY A 19 17.85 -17.59 -41.23
C GLY A 19 18.94 -18.18 -40.32
N GLU A 20 19.76 -17.35 -39.70
CA GLU A 20 20.70 -17.79 -38.67
C GLU A 20 20.00 -18.09 -37.34
N GLU A 21 20.49 -19.09 -36.63
CA GLU A 21 20.01 -19.41 -35.28
C GLU A 21 20.44 -18.34 -34.30
N GLN A 22 19.45 -17.67 -33.68
CA GLN A 22 19.55 -16.69 -32.59
C GLN A 22 20.59 -15.57 -32.79
N PHE A 23 20.16 -14.43 -33.29
CA PHE A 23 20.96 -13.21 -33.36
C PHE A 23 21.11 -12.52 -31.98
N ASP A 24 20.03 -12.48 -31.19
CA ASP A 24 20.03 -11.91 -29.84
C ASP A 24 19.00 -12.65 -28.96
N THR A 25 19.26 -12.71 -27.64
CA THR A 25 18.42 -13.41 -26.69
C THR A 25 18.25 -12.63 -25.40
N VAL A 26 17.03 -12.43 -24.98
CA VAL A 26 16.66 -11.81 -23.68
C VAL A 26 15.96 -12.83 -22.80
N HIS A 27 16.43 -12.96 -21.59
CA HIS A 27 15.77 -13.77 -20.55
C HIS A 27 14.94 -12.87 -19.65
N SER A 28 13.72 -13.28 -19.38
CA SER A 28 12.74 -12.58 -18.55
C SER A 28 11.85 -13.61 -17.83
N TYR A 29 10.74 -13.18 -17.27
CA TYR A 29 9.76 -14.03 -16.60
C TYR A 29 8.35 -13.49 -16.76
N PHE A 30 7.37 -14.31 -16.45
CA PHE A 30 5.99 -13.92 -16.27
C PHE A 30 5.31 -14.80 -15.21
N ALA A 31 4.12 -14.39 -14.76
CA ALA A 31 3.31 -15.20 -13.87
C ALA A 31 1.82 -15.10 -14.21
N LEU A 32 1.07 -16.13 -13.84
CA LEU A 32 -0.37 -16.19 -14.02
C LEU A 32 -1.05 -15.95 -12.67
N ARG A 33 -1.94 -14.98 -12.62
CA ARG A 33 -2.78 -14.69 -11.47
C ARG A 33 -4.04 -13.93 -11.90
N LYS A 34 -5.08 -13.98 -11.06
CA LYS A 34 -6.31 -13.21 -11.25
C LYS A 34 -6.70 -12.54 -9.95
N TRP A 35 -6.87 -11.22 -9.98
CA TRP A 35 -7.48 -10.44 -8.90
C TRP A 35 -8.97 -10.27 -9.14
N SER A 36 -9.77 -10.31 -8.08
CA SER A 36 -11.21 -10.03 -8.12
C SER A 36 -11.70 -9.58 -6.73
N CYS A 37 -12.91 -9.01 -6.72
CA CYS A 37 -13.67 -8.75 -5.50
C CYS A 37 -14.94 -9.61 -5.58
N GLU A 38 -15.05 -10.62 -4.75
CA GLU A 38 -16.15 -11.60 -4.78
C GLU A 38 -16.77 -11.76 -3.39
N PRO A 39 -18.08 -12.09 -3.31
CA PRO A 39 -18.73 -12.34 -2.03
C PRO A 39 -18.24 -13.64 -1.40
N ASP A 40 -17.98 -13.62 -0.11
CA ASP A 40 -17.79 -14.83 0.71
C ASP A 40 -19.13 -15.58 0.91
N ALA A 41 -19.10 -16.72 1.60
CA ALA A 41 -20.30 -17.53 1.86
C ALA A 41 -21.44 -16.78 2.60
N ARG A 42 -21.13 -15.61 3.18
CA ARG A 42 -22.09 -14.73 3.86
C ARG A 42 -22.54 -13.54 3.02
N GLY A 43 -22.12 -13.50 1.72
CA GLY A 43 -22.42 -12.40 0.81
C GLY A 43 -21.59 -11.13 1.05
N VAL A 44 -20.52 -11.21 1.83
CA VAL A 44 -19.63 -10.07 2.12
C VAL A 44 -18.49 -10.05 1.11
N LEU A 45 -18.30 -8.93 0.42
CA LEU A 45 -17.22 -8.79 -0.57
C LEU A 45 -15.84 -8.91 0.06
N ARG A 46 -14.98 -9.71 -0.58
CA ARG A 46 -13.60 -9.97 -0.19
C ARG A 46 -12.67 -9.75 -1.37
N PHE A 47 -11.44 -9.36 -1.09
CA PHE A 47 -10.38 -9.50 -2.08
C PHE A 47 -10.15 -10.97 -2.34
N CYS A 48 -10.09 -11.33 -3.63
CA CYS A 48 -9.83 -12.70 -4.05
C CYS A 48 -8.61 -12.73 -4.97
N LEU A 49 -7.74 -13.70 -4.74
CA LEU A 49 -6.63 -14.03 -5.62
C LEU A 49 -6.84 -15.44 -6.13
N ASN A 50 -6.86 -15.60 -7.46
CA ASN A 50 -7.13 -16.88 -8.13
C ASN A 50 -8.45 -17.53 -7.65
N GLY A 51 -9.51 -16.72 -7.46
CA GLY A 51 -10.83 -17.16 -7.02
C GLY A 51 -10.93 -17.54 -5.53
N LYS A 52 -9.93 -17.26 -4.71
CA LYS A 52 -9.94 -17.58 -3.29
C LYS A 52 -9.85 -16.27 -2.46
N PRO A 53 -10.69 -16.10 -1.42
CA PRO A 53 -10.56 -14.97 -0.50
C PRO A 53 -9.16 -14.93 0.12
N ILE A 54 -8.57 -13.73 0.15
CA ILE A 54 -7.25 -13.47 0.71
C ILE A 54 -7.32 -12.29 1.67
N LEU A 55 -6.70 -12.43 2.86
CA LEU A 55 -6.40 -11.31 3.71
C LEU A 55 -5.11 -10.66 3.22
N LEU A 56 -5.20 -9.43 2.77
CA LEU A 56 -4.04 -8.60 2.48
C LEU A 56 -3.62 -7.90 3.77
N ASN A 57 -2.51 -8.34 4.36
CA ASN A 57 -1.99 -7.80 5.62
C ASN A 57 -0.59 -7.26 5.40
N GLY A 58 -0.42 -5.96 5.48
CA GLY A 58 0.80 -5.30 5.08
C GLY A 58 1.13 -4.01 5.78
N LEU A 59 2.09 -3.32 5.20
CA LEU A 59 2.72 -2.13 5.72
C LEU A 59 2.74 -1.03 4.67
N LEU A 60 2.58 0.22 5.12
CA LEU A 60 2.86 1.39 4.31
C LEU A 60 4.37 1.52 4.14
N ASP A 61 4.85 1.69 2.92
CA ASP A 61 6.26 1.78 2.60
C ASP A 61 6.56 3.04 1.79
N GLN A 62 7.18 4.02 2.43
CA GLN A 62 7.61 5.27 1.78
C GLN A 62 8.90 5.11 0.99
N GLY A 63 9.71 4.07 1.27
CA GLY A 63 10.90 3.71 0.50
C GLY A 63 12.07 4.65 0.63
N TYR A 64 12.22 5.37 1.76
CA TYR A 64 13.37 6.23 2.04
C TYR A 64 14.50 5.46 2.75
N TRP A 65 15.73 5.80 2.42
CA TRP A 65 16.95 5.19 2.97
C TRP A 65 17.90 6.27 3.51
N PRO A 66 18.55 6.06 4.66
CA PRO A 66 19.44 7.06 5.25
C PRO A 66 20.58 7.51 4.33
N GLN A 67 21.14 6.56 3.55
CA GLN A 67 22.30 6.79 2.70
C GLN A 67 21.95 7.42 1.35
N GLY A 68 20.87 6.95 0.74
CA GLY A 68 20.52 7.26 -0.65
C GLY A 68 19.20 7.98 -0.85
N LEU A 69 18.49 8.33 0.24
CA LEU A 69 17.16 8.92 0.24
C LEU A 69 16.18 8.08 -0.59
N TYR A 70 16.00 8.38 -1.86
CA TYR A 70 15.13 7.64 -2.78
C TYR A 70 15.73 6.33 -3.30
N THR A 71 17.02 6.11 -3.11
CA THR A 71 17.73 4.96 -3.69
C THR A 71 18.22 4.02 -2.59
N PRO A 72 17.82 2.74 -2.62
CA PRO A 72 18.36 1.76 -1.68
C PRO A 72 19.87 1.56 -1.88
N PRO A 73 20.63 1.24 -0.83
CA PRO A 73 22.08 1.13 -0.92
C PRO A 73 22.55 -0.05 -1.78
N SER A 74 21.77 -1.11 -1.87
CA SER A 74 22.07 -2.30 -2.69
C SER A 74 20.84 -3.19 -2.87
N ASP A 75 20.89 -4.10 -3.84
CA ASP A 75 19.89 -5.16 -4.00
C ASP A 75 19.78 -6.05 -2.77
N ALA A 76 20.91 -6.41 -2.17
CA ALA A 76 20.93 -7.22 -0.97
C ALA A 76 20.22 -6.55 0.22
N ALA A 77 20.27 -5.23 0.32
CA ALA A 77 19.54 -4.49 1.34
C ALA A 77 18.02 -4.55 1.10
N VAL A 78 17.58 -4.40 -0.15
CA VAL A 78 16.17 -4.54 -0.55
C VAL A 78 15.67 -5.95 -0.28
N GLU A 79 16.41 -6.97 -0.73
CA GLU A 79 16.02 -8.36 -0.54
C GLU A 79 15.91 -8.74 0.94
N ARG A 80 16.83 -8.25 1.78
CA ARG A 80 16.77 -8.46 3.23
C ARG A 80 15.54 -7.83 3.83
N GLU A 81 15.24 -6.56 3.55
CA GLU A 81 14.07 -5.85 4.06
C GLU A 81 12.77 -6.58 3.68
N LEU A 82 12.61 -6.93 2.40
CA LEU A 82 11.43 -7.65 1.91
C LEU A 82 11.29 -9.06 2.52
N SER A 83 12.41 -9.76 2.70
CA SER A 83 12.43 -11.09 3.34
C SER A 83 12.04 -11.00 4.82
N GLU A 84 12.50 -10.00 5.54
CA GLU A 84 12.11 -9.75 6.92
C GLU A 84 10.64 -9.40 7.06
N VAL A 85 10.08 -8.57 6.17
CA VAL A 85 8.64 -8.28 6.09
C VAL A 85 7.83 -9.58 5.94
N LYS A 86 8.26 -10.44 5.01
CA LYS A 86 7.64 -11.75 4.78
C LYS A 86 7.74 -12.65 6.00
N ALA A 87 8.93 -12.71 6.64
CA ALA A 87 9.19 -13.51 7.83
C ALA A 87 8.37 -13.05 9.06
N LEU A 88 7.94 -11.79 9.10
CA LEU A 88 7.01 -11.28 10.11
C LEU A 88 5.54 -11.68 9.85
N GLY A 89 5.25 -12.32 8.71
CA GLY A 89 3.90 -12.78 8.34
C GLY A 89 3.07 -11.75 7.59
N PHE A 90 3.69 -10.72 7.04
CA PHE A 90 3.03 -9.81 6.11
C PHE A 90 3.08 -10.36 4.68
N ASN A 91 2.10 -10.01 3.88
CA ASN A 91 2.01 -10.41 2.47
C ASN A 91 1.73 -9.23 1.52
N LEU A 92 1.71 -8.01 2.03
CA LEU A 92 1.40 -6.79 1.30
C LEU A 92 2.38 -5.67 1.67
N LEU A 93 2.79 -4.90 0.68
CA LEU A 93 3.37 -3.56 0.86
C LEU A 93 2.54 -2.55 0.05
N ARG A 94 2.14 -1.46 0.67
CA ARG A 94 1.61 -0.30 -0.06
C ARG A 94 2.76 0.67 -0.28
N LYS A 95 3.25 0.73 -1.53
CA LYS A 95 4.31 1.66 -1.94
C LYS A 95 3.72 3.06 -2.05
N HIS A 96 4.02 3.88 -1.05
CA HIS A 96 3.38 5.17 -0.86
C HIS A 96 4.04 6.27 -1.67
N ALA A 97 3.28 6.78 -2.66
CA ALA A 97 3.58 7.93 -3.51
C ALA A 97 4.99 7.91 -4.16
N LYS A 98 5.57 6.74 -4.34
CA LYS A 98 6.91 6.53 -4.89
C LYS A 98 6.93 5.38 -5.88
N ILE A 99 7.75 5.50 -6.93
CA ILE A 99 8.08 4.42 -7.87
C ILE A 99 9.49 3.93 -7.55
N GLU A 100 9.64 2.63 -7.38
CA GLU A 100 10.93 1.98 -7.17
C GLU A 100 11.59 1.55 -8.48
N PRO A 101 12.90 1.26 -8.47
CA PRO A 101 13.53 0.56 -9.57
C PRO A 101 12.86 -0.79 -9.84
N GLN A 102 12.81 -1.23 -11.11
CA GLN A 102 12.13 -2.46 -11.54
C GLN A 102 12.57 -3.69 -10.74
N ARG A 103 13.83 -3.76 -10.29
CA ARG A 103 14.36 -4.88 -9.49
C ARG A 103 13.72 -4.99 -8.10
N TRP A 104 13.21 -3.89 -7.53
CA TRP A 104 12.46 -3.96 -6.27
C TRP A 104 11.16 -4.75 -6.47
N TYR A 105 10.43 -4.49 -7.56
CA TYR A 105 9.22 -5.24 -7.90
C TYR A 105 9.53 -6.70 -8.25
N TYR A 106 10.65 -6.97 -8.93
CA TYR A 106 11.13 -8.32 -9.17
C TYR A 106 11.35 -9.09 -7.85
N HIS A 107 11.95 -8.47 -6.86
CA HIS A 107 12.08 -9.09 -5.54
C HIS A 107 10.72 -9.35 -4.88
N CYS A 108 9.75 -8.45 -5.01
CA CYS A 108 8.37 -8.68 -4.55
C CYS A 108 7.72 -9.85 -5.32
N ASP A 109 7.89 -9.91 -6.65
CA ASP A 109 7.39 -10.99 -7.49
C ASP A 109 7.93 -12.36 -7.04
N ARG A 110 9.23 -12.43 -6.77
CA ARG A 110 9.94 -13.65 -6.37
C ARG A 110 9.64 -14.07 -4.93
N LEU A 111 9.52 -13.13 -4.01
CA LEU A 111 9.29 -13.39 -2.59
C LEU A 111 7.80 -13.57 -2.26
N GLY A 112 6.90 -13.25 -3.16
CA GLY A 112 5.46 -13.34 -2.92
C GLY A 112 4.94 -12.23 -2.01
N LEU A 113 5.33 -11.00 -2.27
CA LEU A 113 4.76 -9.81 -1.63
C LEU A 113 3.85 -9.10 -2.62
N VAL A 114 2.59 -8.94 -2.26
CA VAL A 114 1.65 -8.11 -3.02
C VAL A 114 2.05 -6.65 -2.90
N VAL A 115 1.91 -5.89 -3.98
CA VAL A 115 2.17 -4.45 -3.97
C VAL A 115 0.87 -3.70 -4.29
N TRP A 116 0.50 -2.75 -3.45
CA TRP A 116 -0.39 -1.66 -3.79
C TRP A 116 0.47 -0.47 -4.18
N GLN A 117 0.33 -0.05 -5.43
CA GLN A 117 1.17 1.00 -5.99
C GLN A 117 0.43 2.32 -6.03
N ASP A 118 0.84 3.25 -5.18
CA ASP A 118 0.37 4.63 -5.24
C ASP A 118 1.02 5.35 -6.42
N MET A 119 0.23 6.20 -7.09
CA MET A 119 0.79 7.15 -8.06
C MET A 119 1.57 8.24 -7.33
N VAL A 120 2.63 8.72 -7.95
CA VAL A 120 3.38 9.86 -7.45
C VAL A 120 2.44 11.07 -7.45
N ASN A 121 2.16 11.58 -6.27
CA ASN A 121 1.30 12.73 -6.08
C ASN A 121 2.13 13.97 -5.78
N GLY A 122 1.70 15.05 -6.31
CA GLY A 122 2.28 16.36 -6.11
C GLY A 122 1.42 17.40 -6.82
N GLY A 123 1.62 18.64 -6.51
CA GLY A 123 0.86 19.73 -7.10
C GLY A 123 1.59 21.05 -6.89
N SER A 124 0.85 22.12 -6.74
CA SER A 124 1.37 23.39 -6.26
C SER A 124 1.50 23.35 -4.72
N ARG A 125 1.78 24.48 -4.08
CA ARG A 125 1.87 24.58 -2.63
C ARG A 125 0.55 24.14 -1.98
N TYR A 126 0.63 23.18 -1.05
CA TYR A 126 -0.53 22.71 -0.30
C TYR A 126 -0.98 23.72 0.77
N ASN A 127 -2.28 23.85 0.93
CA ASN A 127 -2.86 24.46 2.11
C ASN A 127 -2.93 23.41 3.23
N LEU A 128 -1.87 23.29 4.02
CA LEU A 128 -1.74 22.28 5.08
C LEU A 128 -2.90 22.32 6.07
N TRP A 129 -3.43 23.51 6.37
CA TRP A 129 -4.58 23.62 7.26
C TRP A 129 -5.81 22.91 6.71
N PHE A 130 -6.06 23.05 5.40
CA PHE A 130 -7.18 22.40 4.73
C PHE A 130 -6.92 20.89 4.53
N VAL A 131 -5.80 20.52 3.96
CA VAL A 131 -5.53 19.13 3.54
C VAL A 131 -5.26 18.22 4.75
N THR A 132 -4.60 18.73 5.79
CA THR A 132 -4.20 17.91 6.95
C THR A 132 -5.16 18.09 8.13
N TYR A 133 -5.34 19.32 8.64
CA TYR A 133 -6.07 19.51 9.89
C TYR A 133 -7.58 19.39 9.72
N LEU A 134 -8.15 20.10 8.73
CA LEU A 134 -9.59 20.11 8.53
C LEU A 134 -10.12 18.73 8.14
N THR A 135 -9.40 18.04 7.27
CA THR A 135 -9.78 16.69 6.82
C THR A 135 -9.76 15.68 7.95
N ASN A 136 -8.73 15.69 8.82
CA ASN A 136 -8.66 14.80 9.96
C ASN A 136 -9.76 15.04 11.00
N VAL A 137 -10.13 16.31 11.24
CA VAL A 137 -11.18 16.67 12.20
C VAL A 137 -12.59 16.40 11.63
N LEU A 138 -12.79 16.60 10.33
CA LEU A 138 -14.09 16.49 9.66
C LEU A 138 -14.20 15.25 8.75
N GLN A 139 -13.47 14.18 9.03
CA GLN A 139 -13.45 12.94 8.23
C GLN A 139 -14.82 12.50 7.67
N PRO A 140 -15.91 12.44 8.48
CA PRO A 140 -17.20 11.98 7.96
C PRO A 140 -17.81 12.91 6.91
N LEU A 141 -17.49 14.21 6.95
CA LEU A 141 -18.00 15.22 6.02
C LEU A 141 -17.14 15.29 4.75
N VAL A 142 -15.81 15.35 4.90
CA VAL A 142 -14.90 15.49 3.76
C VAL A 142 -14.84 14.23 2.90
N ARG A 143 -15.13 13.05 3.45
CA ARG A 143 -15.15 11.80 2.71
C ARG A 143 -16.07 11.83 1.48
N ARG A 144 -17.10 12.67 1.47
CA ARG A 144 -18.12 12.76 0.42
C ARG A 144 -18.14 14.10 -0.30
N LEU A 145 -17.13 14.94 -0.11
CA LEU A 145 -17.07 16.17 -0.88
C LEU A 145 -16.90 15.86 -2.37
N PRO A 146 -17.66 16.53 -3.24
CA PRO A 146 -17.59 16.26 -4.67
C PRO A 146 -16.22 16.65 -5.24
N ASP A 147 -15.70 15.80 -6.11
CA ASP A 147 -14.48 16.03 -6.86
C ASP A 147 -14.77 16.99 -8.04
N ALA A 148 -14.77 18.29 -7.76
CA ALA A 148 -15.13 19.35 -8.71
C ALA A 148 -14.01 20.40 -8.80
N GLU A 149 -13.96 21.13 -9.92
CA GLU A 149 -12.88 22.11 -10.21
C GLU A 149 -12.57 23.11 -9.09
N PRO A 150 -13.54 23.72 -8.37
CA PRO A 150 -13.22 24.61 -7.26
C PRO A 150 -12.41 23.92 -6.15
N LEU A 151 -12.69 22.64 -5.86
CA LEU A 151 -11.99 21.88 -4.85
C LEU A 151 -10.56 21.50 -5.31
N TRP A 152 -10.35 21.28 -6.61
CA TRP A 152 -9.02 20.92 -7.13
C TRP A 152 -7.96 21.99 -6.82
N GLY A 153 -8.36 23.27 -6.79
CA GLY A 153 -7.49 24.37 -6.36
C GLY A 153 -7.05 24.25 -4.90
N LEU A 154 -7.96 23.88 -4.00
CA LEU A 154 -7.68 23.65 -2.57
C LEU A 154 -6.82 22.40 -2.35
N LEU A 155 -6.99 21.40 -3.22
CA LEU A 155 -6.20 20.18 -3.23
C LEU A 155 -4.89 20.30 -4.04
N SER A 156 -4.47 21.53 -4.38
CA SER A 156 -3.21 21.85 -5.10
C SER A 156 -3.13 21.43 -6.57
N ARG A 157 -4.27 21.15 -7.22
CA ARG A 157 -4.38 20.77 -8.66
C ARG A 157 -5.17 21.77 -9.52
N GLY A 158 -5.27 23.01 -9.11
CA GLY A 158 -5.99 24.04 -9.86
C GLY A 158 -5.40 24.33 -11.25
N LYS A 159 -4.07 24.17 -11.47
CA LYS A 159 -3.43 24.41 -12.75
C LYS A 159 -3.65 23.26 -13.74
N ALA A 160 -4.12 23.54 -14.94
CA ALA A 160 -4.34 22.55 -15.99
C ALA A 160 -3.05 21.81 -16.38
N SER A 161 -1.92 22.54 -16.47
CA SER A 161 -0.60 21.92 -16.76
C SER A 161 -0.20 20.88 -15.70
N SER A 162 -0.45 21.13 -14.42
CA SER A 162 -0.16 20.18 -13.35
C SER A 162 -1.04 18.92 -13.46
N ARG A 163 -2.30 19.07 -13.86
CA ARG A 163 -3.20 17.92 -14.11
C ARG A 163 -2.75 17.10 -15.31
N GLU A 164 -2.30 17.76 -16.37
CA GLU A 164 -1.78 17.09 -17.56
C GLU A 164 -0.47 16.33 -17.27
N THR A 165 0.45 16.92 -16.52
CA THR A 165 1.65 16.23 -16.05
C THR A 165 1.31 14.97 -15.28
N TYR A 166 0.38 15.06 -14.31
CA TYR A 166 -0.05 13.90 -13.53
C TYR A 166 -0.63 12.78 -14.43
N ARG A 167 -1.47 13.11 -15.42
CA ARG A 167 -2.02 12.11 -16.33
C ARG A 167 -0.95 11.37 -17.13
N LYS A 168 0.07 12.10 -17.59
CA LYS A 168 1.22 11.50 -18.29
C LYS A 168 2.05 10.61 -17.38
N GLU A 169 2.30 11.03 -16.14
CA GLU A 169 3.03 10.25 -15.14
C GLU A 169 2.24 9.00 -14.72
N LEU A 170 0.92 9.10 -14.53
CA LEU A 170 0.05 7.95 -14.26
C LEU A 170 0.13 6.92 -15.40
N GLN A 171 0.00 7.37 -16.65
CA GLN A 171 0.11 6.49 -17.82
C GLN A 171 1.47 5.80 -17.86
N ALA A 172 2.56 6.57 -17.77
CA ALA A 172 3.91 6.03 -17.80
C ALA A 172 4.17 5.03 -16.64
N THR A 173 3.63 5.30 -15.46
CA THR A 173 3.75 4.41 -14.30
C THR A 173 3.07 3.07 -14.55
N VAL A 174 1.81 3.09 -15.01
CA VAL A 174 1.08 1.86 -15.31
C VAL A 174 1.75 1.08 -16.43
N GLU A 175 2.14 1.73 -17.52
CA GLU A 175 2.83 1.09 -18.66
C GLU A 175 4.15 0.44 -18.24
N ALA A 176 4.95 1.11 -17.40
CA ALA A 176 6.24 0.61 -16.94
C ALA A 176 6.11 -0.58 -15.96
N LEU A 177 5.07 -0.59 -15.12
CA LEU A 177 5.00 -1.52 -13.99
C LEU A 177 3.97 -2.64 -14.15
N ARG A 178 3.06 -2.57 -15.11
CA ARG A 178 2.02 -3.59 -15.31
C ARG A 178 2.54 -4.99 -15.68
N CYS A 179 3.83 -5.12 -16.01
CA CYS A 179 4.46 -6.42 -16.22
C CYS A 179 4.71 -7.19 -14.92
N HIS A 180 4.73 -6.52 -13.76
CA HIS A 180 5.02 -7.15 -12.45
C HIS A 180 3.78 -7.84 -11.86
N PRO A 181 3.77 -9.16 -11.67
CA PRO A 181 2.64 -9.88 -11.11
C PRO A 181 2.32 -9.53 -9.65
N CYS A 182 3.28 -9.05 -8.87
CA CYS A 182 3.08 -8.64 -7.48
C CYS A 182 2.11 -7.47 -7.33
N ILE A 183 2.02 -6.57 -8.32
CA ILE A 183 1.10 -5.44 -8.24
C ILE A 183 -0.33 -5.96 -8.28
N GLY A 184 -1.06 -5.74 -7.20
CA GLY A 184 -2.45 -6.16 -7.03
C GLY A 184 -3.46 -5.02 -7.12
N CYS A 185 -3.02 -3.80 -6.82
CA CYS A 185 -3.89 -2.63 -6.82
C CYS A 185 -3.14 -1.36 -7.22
N TRP A 186 -3.78 -0.52 -8.02
CA TRP A 186 -3.35 0.84 -8.34
C TRP A 186 -4.08 1.83 -7.44
N VAL A 187 -3.35 2.80 -6.89
CA VAL A 187 -3.90 3.83 -5.99
C VAL A 187 -3.59 5.22 -6.58
N PRO A 188 -4.52 5.82 -7.36
CA PRO A 188 -4.28 7.11 -8.00
C PRO A 188 -4.16 8.27 -7.02
N PHE A 189 -4.93 8.27 -5.91
CA PHE A 189 -4.91 9.37 -4.96
C PHE A 189 -4.87 8.91 -3.51
N ASN A 190 -4.19 9.68 -2.67
CA ASN A 190 -4.09 9.49 -1.23
C ASN A 190 -4.52 10.76 -0.50
N GLU A 191 -5.47 10.63 0.44
CA GLU A 191 -5.91 11.69 1.39
C GLU A 191 -6.24 13.04 0.76
N GLY A 192 -6.60 13.05 -0.52
CA GLY A 192 -6.87 14.28 -1.26
C GLY A 192 -5.64 15.10 -1.65
N TRP A 193 -4.43 14.64 -1.36
CA TRP A 193 -3.18 15.31 -1.76
C TRP A 193 -3.06 15.32 -3.28
N GLY A 194 -3.37 16.49 -3.88
CA GLY A 194 -3.34 16.66 -5.33
C GLY A 194 -4.44 15.90 -6.08
N GLN A 195 -5.52 15.51 -5.42
CA GLN A 195 -6.64 14.81 -6.05
C GLN A 195 -7.43 15.72 -6.99
N PHE A 196 -7.81 15.17 -8.13
CA PHE A 196 -8.71 15.77 -9.11
C PHE A 196 -9.22 14.68 -10.05
N ASP A 197 -10.48 14.81 -10.53
CA ASP A 197 -11.05 13.93 -11.56
C ASP A 197 -10.75 12.43 -11.28
N ALA A 198 -11.07 12.01 -10.06
CA ALA A 198 -10.71 10.66 -9.59
C ALA A 198 -11.37 9.57 -10.45
N ALA A 199 -12.61 9.79 -10.88
CA ALA A 199 -13.30 8.88 -11.80
C ALA A 199 -12.58 8.75 -13.15
N GLY A 200 -12.09 9.87 -13.71
CA GLY A 200 -11.29 9.89 -14.94
C GLY A 200 -9.95 9.14 -14.75
N ALA A 201 -9.30 9.28 -13.60
CA ALA A 201 -8.09 8.53 -13.28
C ALA A 201 -8.33 7.02 -13.21
N VAL A 202 -9.41 6.57 -12.57
CA VAL A 202 -9.83 5.14 -12.56
C VAL A 202 -10.04 4.62 -13.98
N GLN A 203 -10.76 5.40 -14.81
CA GLN A 203 -11.02 5.00 -16.20
C GLN A 203 -9.74 4.89 -17.03
N ALA A 204 -8.81 5.84 -16.85
CA ALA A 204 -7.51 5.81 -17.51
C ALA A 204 -6.71 4.56 -17.12
N ILE A 205 -6.64 4.25 -15.81
CA ILE A 205 -5.99 3.03 -15.32
C ILE A 205 -6.62 1.78 -15.94
N ARG A 206 -7.95 1.66 -15.92
CA ARG A 206 -8.64 0.48 -16.48
C ARG A 206 -8.45 0.31 -18.00
N THR A 207 -8.24 1.41 -18.72
CA THR A 207 -7.90 1.36 -20.16
C THR A 207 -6.49 0.81 -20.40
N LEU A 208 -5.56 1.09 -19.49
CA LEU A 208 -4.16 0.65 -19.58
C LEU A 208 -3.96 -0.75 -18.99
N ASP A 209 -4.72 -1.08 -17.94
CA ASP A 209 -4.61 -2.32 -17.19
C ASP A 209 -5.94 -2.65 -16.47
N ASP A 210 -6.68 -3.59 -16.99
CA ASP A 210 -7.94 -4.10 -16.45
C ASP A 210 -7.76 -5.34 -15.54
N THR A 211 -6.52 -5.77 -15.31
CA THR A 211 -6.18 -7.01 -14.61
C THR A 211 -5.90 -6.81 -13.11
N ARG A 212 -5.91 -5.58 -12.64
CA ARG A 212 -5.65 -5.19 -11.26
C ARG A 212 -6.81 -4.41 -10.66
N LEU A 213 -6.87 -4.40 -9.34
CA LEU A 213 -7.83 -3.60 -8.59
C LEU A 213 -7.42 -2.13 -8.61
N VAL A 214 -8.39 -1.25 -8.35
CA VAL A 214 -8.15 0.20 -8.23
C VAL A 214 -8.77 0.71 -6.93
N ASP A 215 -7.95 1.35 -6.09
CA ASP A 215 -8.37 2.13 -4.93
C ASP A 215 -8.41 3.62 -5.32
N GLU A 216 -9.59 4.11 -5.74
CA GLU A 216 -9.79 5.41 -6.37
C GLU A 216 -9.20 6.58 -5.57
N ALA A 217 -9.50 6.61 -4.27
CA ALA A 217 -9.12 7.69 -3.36
C ALA A 217 -8.92 7.09 -1.97
N SER A 218 -7.68 6.79 -1.64
CA SER A 218 -7.35 6.19 -0.35
C SER A 218 -7.56 7.21 0.77
N GLY A 219 -8.45 6.90 1.69
CA GLY A 219 -8.79 7.72 2.87
C GLY A 219 -9.93 8.70 2.65
N TRP A 220 -9.69 9.85 2.04
CA TRP A 220 -10.63 10.96 1.92
C TRP A 220 -11.12 11.18 0.49
N TYR A 221 -12.16 12.00 0.34
CA TYR A 221 -12.72 12.43 -0.95
C TYR A 221 -13.11 11.28 -1.88
N ASP A 222 -13.61 10.19 -1.31
CA ASP A 222 -14.07 8.99 -2.02
C ASP A 222 -15.30 9.31 -2.90
N GLN A 223 -15.15 9.21 -4.22
CA GLN A 223 -16.23 9.46 -5.18
C GLN A 223 -17.07 8.22 -5.46
N GLY A 224 -16.74 7.09 -4.86
CA GLY A 224 -17.48 5.83 -4.98
C GLY A 224 -17.07 4.96 -6.14
N GLY A 225 -16.00 5.31 -6.85
CA GLY A 225 -15.41 4.53 -7.93
C GLY A 225 -14.43 3.47 -7.46
N GLY A 226 -13.76 2.83 -8.42
CA GLY A 226 -12.80 1.75 -8.12
C GLY A 226 -13.43 0.51 -7.49
N ASP A 227 -12.60 -0.35 -6.94
CA ASP A 227 -12.97 -1.65 -6.36
C ASP A 227 -12.91 -1.63 -4.83
N VAL A 228 -12.24 -0.64 -4.25
CA VAL A 228 -11.89 -0.57 -2.84
C VAL A 228 -12.67 0.54 -2.15
N CYS A 229 -13.21 0.23 -0.97
CA CYS A 229 -13.70 1.22 -0.01
C CYS A 229 -12.62 1.41 1.06
N SER A 230 -11.80 2.41 0.87
CA SER A 230 -10.62 2.70 1.69
C SER A 230 -10.99 3.43 2.98
N ILE A 231 -10.32 3.07 4.07
CA ILE A 231 -10.46 3.70 5.38
C ILE A 231 -9.06 4.05 5.90
N HIS A 232 -8.86 5.32 6.28
CA HIS A 232 -7.73 5.73 7.11
C HIS A 232 -8.23 5.98 8.52
N ASN A 233 -7.57 5.40 9.52
CA ASN A 233 -8.03 5.54 10.91
C ASN A 233 -6.86 5.52 11.92
N TYR A 234 -6.55 6.70 12.44
CA TYR A 234 -5.55 6.88 13.48
C TYR A 234 -6.16 7.21 14.86
N PHE A 235 -7.35 7.85 14.90
CA PHE A 235 -7.86 8.48 16.11
C PHE A 235 -9.24 8.01 16.55
N TYR A 236 -10.05 7.47 15.63
CA TYR A 236 -11.46 7.18 15.92
C TYR A 236 -11.74 5.70 16.14
N PRO A 237 -12.84 5.34 16.81
CA PRO A 237 -13.29 3.96 16.84
C PRO A 237 -13.48 3.42 15.42
N LEU A 238 -12.86 2.27 15.13
CA LEU A 238 -12.94 1.66 13.81
C LEU A 238 -14.31 1.03 13.57
N HIS A 239 -15.02 1.53 12.56
CA HIS A 239 -16.31 1.00 12.12
C HIS A 239 -16.25 0.54 10.67
N VAL A 240 -16.29 -0.76 10.46
CA VAL A 240 -16.38 -1.38 9.13
C VAL A 240 -17.83 -1.74 8.85
N LYS A 241 -18.31 -1.34 7.66
CA LYS A 241 -19.63 -1.72 7.13
C LYS A 241 -19.46 -2.35 5.77
N PRO A 242 -20.01 -3.56 5.53
CA PRO A 242 -20.06 -4.14 4.19
C PRO A 242 -20.81 -3.20 3.24
N GLY A 243 -20.35 -3.15 2.00
CA GLY A 243 -20.90 -2.28 0.96
C GLY A 243 -20.79 -2.90 -0.42
N LYS A 244 -20.89 -2.07 -1.45
CA LYS A 244 -20.76 -2.49 -2.86
C LYS A 244 -19.29 -2.65 -3.31
N ARG A 245 -18.33 -2.27 -2.47
CA ARG A 245 -16.89 -2.39 -2.72
C ARG A 245 -16.23 -3.11 -1.55
N THR A 246 -15.10 -3.75 -1.80
CA THR A 246 -14.33 -4.44 -0.76
C THR A 246 -13.67 -3.44 0.18
N VAL A 247 -13.75 -3.69 1.49
CA VAL A 247 -13.25 -2.75 2.50
C VAL A 247 -11.79 -3.01 2.84
N ALA A 248 -11.00 -1.95 2.78
CA ALA A 248 -9.62 -1.90 3.21
C ALA A 248 -9.40 -0.86 4.32
N LEU A 249 -8.63 -1.21 5.33
CA LEU A 249 -8.03 -0.29 6.28
C LEU A 249 -6.66 0.07 5.73
N SER A 250 -6.63 1.04 4.82
CA SER A 250 -5.49 1.34 3.96
C SER A 250 -4.42 2.21 4.64
N GLU A 251 -4.74 2.78 5.81
CA GLU A 251 -3.77 3.34 6.75
C GLU A 251 -4.30 3.31 8.17
N TYR A 252 -3.46 2.88 9.12
CA TYR A 252 -3.80 2.89 10.55
C TYR A 252 -2.58 2.63 11.42
N GLY A 253 -2.70 2.92 12.71
CA GLY A 253 -1.68 2.64 13.71
C GLY A 253 -0.75 3.81 13.92
N GLY A 254 0.44 3.79 13.33
CA GLY A 254 1.38 4.90 13.39
C GLY A 254 1.91 5.21 14.80
N ILE A 255 2.02 4.21 15.69
CA ILE A 255 2.49 4.42 17.06
C ILE A 255 3.99 4.70 17.04
N ALA A 256 4.36 5.91 17.43
CA ALA A 256 5.74 6.33 17.46
C ALA A 256 6.51 5.72 18.65
N TRP A 257 7.75 5.37 18.39
CA TRP A 257 8.75 5.11 19.42
C TRP A 257 10.14 5.42 18.87
N PRO A 258 10.73 6.57 19.22
CA PRO A 258 12.12 6.86 18.87
C PRO A 258 13.02 5.84 19.61
N MET A 259 13.73 5.01 18.85
CA MET A 259 14.62 4.01 19.41
C MET A 259 16.00 4.62 19.60
N PRO A 260 16.54 4.72 20.84
CA PRO A 260 17.80 5.39 21.10
C PRO A 260 18.97 4.83 20.23
N GLY A 261 19.67 5.73 19.55
CA GLY A 261 20.79 5.40 18.68
C GLY A 261 20.44 5.03 17.24
N HIS A 262 19.16 5.00 16.89
CA HIS A 262 18.68 4.66 15.54
C HIS A 262 17.74 5.71 14.93
N GLU A 263 17.48 6.80 15.68
CA GLU A 263 16.65 7.91 15.23
C GLU A 263 17.42 8.94 14.40
N ALA A 264 16.76 9.57 13.45
CA ALA A 264 17.28 10.74 12.77
C ALA A 264 17.33 11.94 13.74
N PRO A 265 18.31 12.86 13.61
CA PRO A 265 18.38 14.06 14.44
C PRO A 265 17.15 14.97 14.25
N GLY A 266 16.56 15.47 15.33
CA GLY A 266 15.48 16.46 15.26
C GLY A 266 14.27 16.17 16.13
N LYS A 267 13.13 16.74 15.75
CA LYS A 267 11.84 16.48 16.40
C LYS A 267 11.28 15.16 15.92
N THR A 268 10.57 14.46 16.79
CA THR A 268 9.93 13.19 16.42
C THR A 268 8.43 13.37 16.20
N TYR A 269 7.88 12.64 15.22
CA TYR A 269 6.49 12.65 14.86
C TYR A 269 5.89 11.22 14.87
N GLY A 270 4.56 11.14 15.13
CA GLY A 270 3.77 9.92 15.06
C GLY A 270 2.45 10.05 15.82
N TYR A 271 1.59 9.04 15.70
CA TYR A 271 0.23 9.03 16.24
C TYR A 271 0.18 8.42 17.66
N GLY A 272 0.76 9.12 18.61
CA GLY A 272 0.96 8.68 20.00
C GLY A 272 2.30 7.98 20.20
N THR A 273 2.93 8.20 21.36
CA THR A 273 4.31 7.76 21.63
C THR A 273 4.34 6.62 22.64
N ALA A 274 4.99 5.52 22.29
CA ALA A 274 5.33 4.45 23.21
C ALA A 274 6.60 4.80 24.01
N LYS A 275 6.71 4.21 25.19
CA LYS A 275 7.80 4.51 26.13
C LYS A 275 8.95 3.50 26.06
N SER A 276 8.72 2.35 25.44
CA SER A 276 9.69 1.25 25.33
C SER A 276 9.25 0.22 24.27
N ARG A 277 10.14 -0.70 23.92
CA ARG A 277 9.83 -1.85 23.06
C ARG A 277 8.61 -2.65 23.57
N ALA A 278 8.56 -2.88 24.87
CA ALA A 278 7.45 -3.61 25.51
C ALA A 278 6.11 -2.86 25.40
N ASP A 279 6.12 -1.54 25.63
CA ASP A 279 4.92 -0.69 25.51
C ASP A 279 4.46 -0.62 24.03
N LEU A 280 5.40 -0.43 23.08
CA LEU A 280 5.08 -0.45 21.65
C LEU A 280 4.43 -1.78 21.26
N THR A 281 5.05 -2.90 21.64
CA THR A 281 4.55 -4.25 21.35
C THR A 281 3.15 -4.47 21.93
N ALA A 282 2.92 -4.07 23.17
CA ALA A 282 1.63 -4.21 23.84
C ALA A 282 0.54 -3.38 23.15
N ARG A 283 0.85 -2.15 22.76
CA ARG A 283 -0.09 -1.24 22.04
C ARG A 283 -0.41 -1.77 20.65
N CYS A 284 0.61 -2.20 19.87
CA CYS A 284 0.39 -2.83 18.56
C CYS A 284 -0.51 -4.06 18.69
N LYS A 285 -0.21 -4.96 19.64
CA LYS A 285 -1.03 -6.15 19.89
C LYS A 285 -2.46 -5.79 20.27
N LYS A 286 -2.67 -4.82 21.15
CA LYS A 286 -4.00 -4.33 21.56
C LYS A 286 -4.79 -3.78 20.38
N LEU A 287 -4.13 -2.97 19.53
CA LEU A 287 -4.75 -2.41 18.32
C LEU A 287 -5.17 -3.52 17.36
N GLN A 288 -4.27 -4.44 17.05
CA GLN A 288 -4.52 -5.51 16.08
C GLN A 288 -5.59 -6.50 16.56
N LEU A 289 -5.47 -7.03 17.76
CA LEU A 289 -6.37 -8.05 18.26
C LEU A 289 -7.66 -7.47 18.86
N GLY A 290 -7.60 -6.29 19.49
CA GLY A 290 -8.76 -5.67 20.14
C GLY A 290 -9.61 -4.83 19.19
N THR A 291 -9.01 -4.17 18.21
CA THR A 291 -9.73 -3.24 17.33
C THR A 291 -9.88 -3.78 15.91
N VAL A 292 -8.81 -4.28 15.29
CA VAL A 292 -8.81 -4.68 13.87
C VAL A 292 -9.42 -6.07 13.67
N LEU A 293 -8.96 -7.06 14.41
CA LEU A 293 -9.42 -8.46 14.26
C LEU A 293 -10.95 -8.61 14.28
N PRO A 294 -11.71 -7.96 15.19
CA PRO A 294 -13.16 -8.05 15.17
C PRO A 294 -13.84 -7.50 13.91
N GLN A 295 -13.15 -6.65 13.14
CA GLN A 295 -13.70 -6.07 11.92
C GLN A 295 -13.58 -7.01 10.70
N LEU A 296 -12.74 -8.05 10.76
CA LEU A 296 -12.62 -9.04 9.68
C LEU A 296 -13.96 -9.69 9.37
N LYS A 297 -14.73 -10.07 10.39
CA LYS A 297 -16.09 -10.63 10.23
C LYS A 297 -17.09 -9.63 9.63
N LYS A 298 -16.79 -8.32 9.68
CA LYS A 298 -17.65 -7.24 9.14
C LYS A 298 -17.28 -6.83 7.71
N GLY A 299 -16.30 -7.50 7.07
CA GLY A 299 -15.95 -7.24 5.68
C GLY A 299 -14.56 -6.67 5.46
N LEU A 300 -13.81 -6.36 6.52
CA LEU A 300 -12.44 -5.91 6.36
C LEU A 300 -11.58 -7.01 5.72
N SER A 301 -10.86 -6.67 4.64
CA SER A 301 -10.13 -7.66 3.82
C SER A 301 -8.71 -7.24 3.47
N ALA A 302 -8.35 -5.97 3.73
CA ALA A 302 -6.98 -5.50 3.62
C ALA A 302 -6.62 -4.59 4.81
N LEU A 303 -5.38 -4.68 5.24
CA LEU A 303 -4.79 -4.00 6.39
C LEU A 303 -3.45 -3.43 5.97
N VAL A 304 -3.23 -2.12 6.11
CA VAL A 304 -1.95 -1.47 5.85
C VAL A 304 -1.56 -0.66 7.09
N TYR A 305 -0.67 -1.23 7.89
CA TYR A 305 -0.16 -0.57 9.09
C TYR A 305 0.86 0.51 8.74
N THR A 306 0.78 1.67 9.33
CA THR A 306 1.70 2.79 9.17
C THR A 306 2.77 2.71 10.27
N GLN A 307 4.05 2.35 9.95
CA GLN A 307 4.55 2.05 8.64
C GLN A 307 5.70 1.01 8.71
N LEU A 308 6.34 0.72 7.56
CA LEU A 308 7.43 -0.25 7.47
C LEU A 308 8.65 0.22 8.25
N THR A 309 9.21 1.37 7.88
CA THR A 309 10.41 1.93 8.51
C THR A 309 10.13 3.33 9.05
N ASP A 310 10.89 3.75 10.05
CA ASP A 310 10.98 5.18 10.36
C ASP A 310 11.48 5.95 9.12
N VAL A 311 11.05 7.19 8.98
CA VAL A 311 11.49 8.09 7.92
C VAL A 311 11.83 9.45 8.57
N GLU A 312 13.10 9.73 8.74
CA GLU A 312 13.59 10.97 9.36
C GLU A 312 12.94 11.24 10.72
N ASP A 313 12.10 12.29 10.84
CA ASP A 313 11.39 12.66 12.06
C ASP A 313 10.12 11.82 12.32
N GLU A 314 9.64 11.07 11.36
CA GLU A 314 8.49 10.18 11.48
C GLU A 314 8.91 8.82 12.05
N VAL A 315 8.83 8.66 13.38
CA VAL A 315 9.38 7.50 14.10
C VAL A 315 8.31 6.47 14.50
N ASN A 316 7.45 6.11 13.56
CA ASN A 316 6.33 5.17 13.73
C ASN A 316 6.49 3.87 12.92
N GLY A 317 7.65 3.64 12.33
CA GLY A 317 7.99 2.42 11.62
C GLY A 317 8.06 1.19 12.53
N LEU A 318 7.86 -0.01 11.94
CA LEU A 318 8.19 -1.26 12.60
C LEU A 318 9.70 -1.51 12.61
N PHE A 319 10.41 -0.99 11.63
CA PHE A 319 11.87 -0.99 11.57
C PHE A 319 12.40 0.40 11.88
N THR A 320 13.60 0.48 12.42
CA THR A 320 14.35 1.74 12.53
C THR A 320 14.69 2.29 11.15
N TYR A 321 15.01 3.59 11.04
CA TYR A 321 15.32 4.24 9.75
C TYR A 321 16.51 3.58 9.03
N ASP A 322 17.51 3.13 9.79
CA ASP A 322 18.68 2.40 9.28
C ASP A 322 18.43 0.90 9.02
N ARG A 323 17.23 0.38 9.31
CA ARG A 323 16.82 -1.03 9.20
C ARG A 323 17.67 -1.98 10.09
N ALA A 324 18.36 -1.46 11.09
CA ALA A 324 19.19 -2.27 11.98
C ALA A 324 18.34 -3.08 12.97
N GLU A 325 17.16 -2.56 13.37
CA GLU A 325 16.34 -3.14 14.43
C GLU A 325 14.85 -3.22 14.03
N ILE A 326 14.22 -4.32 14.43
CA ILE A 326 12.75 -4.43 14.47
C ILE A 326 12.30 -3.86 15.82
N LYS A 327 11.54 -2.79 15.80
CA LYS A 327 11.18 -2.03 17.00
C LYS A 327 10.26 -2.79 17.96
N PRO A 328 9.12 -3.39 17.53
CA PRO A 328 8.35 -4.26 18.40
C PRO A 328 9.01 -5.66 18.54
N ASP A 329 8.50 -6.48 19.44
CA ASP A 329 8.90 -7.90 19.52
C ASP A 329 8.45 -8.66 18.28
N ALA A 330 9.40 -9.23 17.54
CA ALA A 330 9.13 -9.90 16.26
C ALA A 330 8.26 -11.17 16.42
N ASN A 331 8.38 -11.90 17.55
CA ASN A 331 7.54 -13.07 17.80
C ASN A 331 6.08 -12.65 18.08
N ALA A 332 5.89 -11.56 18.79
CA ALA A 332 4.57 -10.99 19.02
C ALA A 332 3.92 -10.54 17.69
N VAL A 333 4.68 -9.89 16.79
CA VAL A 333 4.18 -9.49 15.47
C VAL A 333 3.76 -10.71 14.67
N ARG A 334 4.60 -11.75 14.58
CA ARG A 334 4.27 -13.02 13.90
C ARG A 334 3.00 -13.66 14.47
N SER A 335 2.90 -13.74 15.78
CA SER A 335 1.74 -14.33 16.47
C SER A 335 0.44 -13.58 16.17
N VAL A 336 0.50 -12.25 16.14
CA VAL A 336 -0.64 -11.39 15.80
C VAL A 336 -1.05 -11.59 14.33
N ASN A 337 -0.12 -11.58 13.40
CA ASN A 337 -0.40 -11.80 11.98
C ASN A 337 -0.99 -13.18 11.71
N ALA A 338 -0.49 -14.22 12.38
CA ALA A 338 -1.07 -15.57 12.32
C ALA A 338 -2.50 -15.60 12.86
N ALA A 339 -2.79 -14.89 13.96
CA ALA A 339 -4.14 -14.80 14.51
C ALA A 339 -5.12 -14.08 13.57
N LEU A 340 -4.69 -13.01 12.92
CA LEU A 340 -5.49 -12.29 11.91
C LEU A 340 -5.80 -13.20 10.71
N ALA A 341 -4.81 -13.91 10.19
CA ALA A 341 -4.98 -14.85 9.08
C ALA A 341 -5.93 -16.01 9.45
N ALA A 342 -5.79 -16.58 10.64
CA ALA A 342 -6.66 -17.65 11.14
C ALA A 342 -8.11 -17.19 11.29
N GLU A 343 -8.34 -16.01 11.86
CA GLU A 343 -9.71 -15.46 11.97
C GLU A 343 -10.30 -15.16 10.60
N PHE A 344 -9.51 -14.56 9.66
CA PHE A 344 -9.98 -14.32 8.31
C PHE A 344 -10.39 -15.61 7.61
N ALA A 345 -9.57 -16.65 7.66
CA ALA A 345 -9.89 -17.96 7.09
C ALA A 345 -11.17 -18.58 7.68
N LYS A 346 -11.42 -18.36 9.00
CA LYS A 346 -12.62 -18.81 9.67
C LYS A 346 -13.88 -18.06 9.22
N VAL A 347 -13.79 -16.74 9.01
CA VAL A 347 -14.96 -15.91 8.70
C VAL A 347 -15.29 -15.89 7.20
N THR A 348 -14.43 -16.38 6.33
CA THR A 348 -14.64 -16.43 4.86
C THR A 348 -15.02 -17.82 4.34
N ARG A 349 -15.02 -18.83 5.20
CA ARG A 349 -15.58 -20.17 4.95
C ARG A 349 -17.10 -20.14 5.13
#